data_30c078fd520fcdb9430a956a12f40772
#
_entry.id   30c078fd520fcdb9430a956a12f40772
#
_cell.length_a   1.000
_cell.length_b   1.000
_cell.length_c   1.000
_cell.angle_alpha   90.00
_cell.angle_beta   90.00
_cell.angle_gamma   90.00
#
_symmetry.space_group_name_H-M   'P 1'
#
loop_
_entity.id
_entity.type
_entity.pdbx_description
1 polymer ?
#
loop_
_entity_poly.entity_id
_entity_poly.type
_entity_poly.pdbx_seq_one_letter_code
_entity_poly.pdbx_strand_id
1 'polypeptide(L)'
;MKLIIHQKWYLQQAKDTFTNLQAPRLNWALRNAVNTAAKQVERFTEKQIADATSAQPKRVKKGVYIKDKATAKFLETDVIGSGIPIPLKFFNTKETKRGVTYKMFGKQQILPHGFIKGGNFPRRVELKKMKGNVFQRVDGDKFPIAKQEGPSIATVMSKPEIENAIIKKANERLIENIQRQLERQEYAANKRS
;
A
#
# COMPACT_ATOMS: atom_id res chain seq x y z
N MET A 1 -1.75 11.59 3.66
CA MET A 1 -1.33 11.23 5.03
C MET A 1 -0.13 10.31 4.93
N LYS A 2 0.89 10.54 5.71
CA LYS A 2 2.15 9.79 5.75
C LYS A 2 2.15 8.97 7.03
N LEU A 3 2.09 7.65 6.94
CA LEU A 3 2.29 6.76 8.09
C LEU A 3 3.80 6.56 8.25
N ILE A 4 4.38 7.15 9.29
CA ILE A 4 5.80 7.00 9.62
C ILE A 4 5.88 6.02 10.77
N ILE A 5 6.44 4.83 10.50
CA ILE A 5 6.69 3.83 11.53
C ILE A 5 8.05 4.14 12.16
N HIS A 6 8.03 4.87 13.27
CA HIS A 6 9.24 5.15 14.05
C HIS A 6 9.54 3.99 15.00
N GLN A 7 10.58 3.22 14.70
CA GLN A 7 10.99 2.08 15.52
C GLN A 7 12.39 2.28 16.12
N LYS A 8 12.72 3.51 16.49
CA LYS A 8 14.01 3.84 17.12
C LYS A 8 14.30 3.01 18.37
N TRP A 9 13.26 2.69 19.16
CA TRP A 9 13.40 1.94 20.41
C TRP A 9 13.92 0.51 20.19
N TYR A 10 13.35 -0.23 19.23
CA TYR A 10 13.79 -1.59 18.94
C TYR A 10 15.21 -1.66 18.37
N LEU A 11 15.59 -0.65 17.57
CA LEU A 11 16.95 -0.55 17.04
C LEU A 11 17.96 -0.24 18.14
N GLN A 12 17.60 0.55 19.13
CA GLN A 12 18.46 0.80 20.29
C GLN A 12 18.60 -0.44 21.15
N GLN A 13 17.51 -1.13 21.47
CA GLN A 13 17.53 -2.38 22.22
C GLN A 13 18.35 -3.48 21.52
N ALA A 14 18.25 -3.58 20.18
CA ALA A 14 19.10 -4.49 19.41
C ALA A 14 20.58 -4.12 19.50
N LYS A 15 20.93 -2.81 19.47
CA LYS A 15 22.31 -2.37 19.67
C LYS A 15 22.84 -2.71 21.05
N ASP A 16 22.06 -2.55 22.07
CA ASP A 16 22.43 -2.80 23.47
C ASP A 16 22.58 -4.30 23.75
N THR A 17 21.81 -5.16 23.07
CA THR A 17 21.87 -6.63 23.22
C THR A 17 23.09 -7.22 22.53
N PHE A 18 23.60 -6.61 21.46
CA PHE A 18 24.68 -7.14 20.63
C PHE A 18 25.96 -6.31 20.71
N THR A 19 26.45 -6.10 21.92
CA THR A 19 27.69 -5.37 22.22
C THR A 19 28.95 -5.95 21.57
N ASN A 20 28.93 -7.24 21.15
CA ASN A 20 30.08 -7.95 20.59
C ASN A 20 30.30 -7.68 19.08
N LEU A 21 29.33 -7.07 18.38
CA LEU A 21 29.48 -6.71 16.97
C LEU A 21 29.89 -5.27 16.83
N GLN A 22 31.18 -5.06 16.46
CA GLN A 22 31.71 -3.72 16.23
C GLN A 22 31.11 -3.06 14.96
N ALA A 23 30.86 -1.74 15.02
CA ALA A 23 30.62 -0.94 13.82
C ALA A 23 31.84 -1.08 12.86
N PRO A 24 31.64 -1.12 11.53
CA PRO A 24 30.42 -0.82 10.76
C PRO A 24 29.51 -2.03 10.49
N ARG A 25 29.91 -3.25 10.82
CA ARG A 25 29.17 -4.49 10.49
C ARG A 25 27.79 -4.53 11.10
N LEU A 26 27.65 -4.10 12.36
CA LEU A 26 26.35 -4.00 13.04
C LEU A 26 25.39 -3.06 12.28
N ASN A 27 25.84 -1.88 11.89
CA ASN A 27 25.00 -0.91 11.17
C ASN A 27 24.55 -1.43 9.79
N TRP A 28 25.40 -2.21 9.11
CA TRP A 28 25.03 -2.85 7.85
C TRP A 28 23.99 -3.94 8.03
N ALA A 29 24.12 -4.76 9.10
CA ALA A 29 23.14 -5.78 9.44
C ALA A 29 21.78 -5.15 9.75
N LEU A 30 21.75 -4.11 10.60
CA LEU A 30 20.53 -3.39 10.95
C LEU A 30 19.91 -2.70 9.73
N ARG A 31 20.68 -2.04 8.87
CA ARG A 31 20.19 -1.48 7.61
C ARG A 31 19.50 -2.54 6.74
N ASN A 32 20.13 -3.71 6.61
CA ASN A 32 19.56 -4.80 5.81
C ASN A 32 18.28 -5.34 6.43
N ALA A 33 18.22 -5.47 7.76
CA ALA A 33 17.02 -5.88 8.50
C ALA A 33 15.86 -4.90 8.26
N VAL A 34 16.10 -3.60 8.45
CA VAL A 34 15.10 -2.54 8.25
C VAL A 34 14.58 -2.54 6.81
N ASN A 35 15.46 -2.57 5.80
CA ASN A 35 15.05 -2.57 4.41
C ASN A 35 14.29 -3.85 4.00
N THR A 36 14.63 -4.99 4.59
CA THR A 36 13.91 -6.25 4.34
C THR A 36 12.55 -6.23 5.00
N ALA A 37 12.45 -5.76 6.25
CA ALA A 37 11.20 -5.59 6.96
C ALA A 37 10.27 -4.63 6.21
N ALA A 38 10.78 -3.48 5.74
CA ALA A 38 10.01 -2.51 4.97
C ALA A 38 9.36 -3.11 3.71
N LYS A 39 10.10 -3.92 2.95
CA LYS A 39 9.55 -4.62 1.76
C LYS A 39 8.46 -5.64 2.13
N GLN A 40 8.61 -6.31 3.27
CA GLN A 40 7.59 -7.25 3.76
C GLN A 40 6.34 -6.53 4.23
N VAL A 41 6.50 -5.39 4.91
CA VAL A 41 5.40 -4.51 5.33
C VAL A 41 4.70 -3.87 4.13
N GLU A 42 5.43 -3.40 3.13
CA GLU A 42 4.88 -2.88 1.87
C GLU A 42 3.93 -3.90 1.24
N ARG A 43 4.38 -5.14 1.03
CA ARG A 43 3.55 -6.22 0.46
C ARG A 43 2.35 -6.59 1.33
N PHE A 44 2.53 -6.60 2.65
CA PHE A 44 1.44 -6.83 3.58
C PHE A 44 0.39 -5.71 3.50
N THR A 45 0.82 -4.46 3.47
CA THR A 45 -0.04 -3.28 3.32
C THR A 45 -0.81 -3.31 2.00
N GLU A 46 -0.14 -3.63 0.89
CA GLU A 46 -0.78 -3.81 -0.43
C GLU A 46 -1.94 -4.82 -0.34
N LYS A 47 -1.69 -5.98 0.28
CA LYS A 47 -2.70 -7.03 0.44
C LYS A 47 -3.85 -6.57 1.34
N GLN A 48 -3.55 -6.03 2.51
CA GLN A 48 -4.57 -5.53 3.46
C GLN A 48 -5.50 -4.50 2.82
N ILE A 49 -4.94 -3.56 2.06
CA ILE A 49 -5.74 -2.52 1.37
C ILE A 49 -6.57 -3.12 0.25
N ALA A 50 -6.01 -4.01 -0.56
CA ALA A 50 -6.75 -4.66 -1.65
C ALA A 50 -7.94 -5.47 -1.11
N ASP A 51 -7.71 -6.26 -0.06
CA ASP A 51 -8.74 -7.08 0.59
C ASP A 51 -9.81 -6.20 1.25
N ALA A 52 -9.41 -5.17 2.00
CA ALA A 52 -10.33 -4.26 2.67
C ALA A 52 -11.18 -3.45 1.69
N THR A 53 -10.61 -2.97 0.59
CA THR A 53 -11.30 -2.09 -0.36
C THR A 53 -11.98 -2.82 -1.50
N SER A 54 -11.62 -4.06 -1.78
CA SER A 54 -11.96 -4.82 -3.01
C SER A 54 -11.41 -4.18 -4.30
N ALA A 55 -10.41 -3.31 -4.19
CA ALA A 55 -9.73 -2.73 -5.34
C ALA A 55 -8.77 -3.72 -5.99
N GLN A 56 -8.55 -3.59 -7.28
CA GLN A 56 -7.61 -4.44 -8.00
C GLN A 56 -6.18 -4.33 -7.42
N PRO A 57 -5.52 -5.45 -7.04
CA PRO A 57 -4.20 -5.44 -6.41
C PRO A 57 -3.13 -4.69 -7.21
N LYS A 58 -3.16 -4.82 -8.54
CA LYS A 58 -2.25 -4.10 -9.45
C LYS A 58 -2.32 -2.57 -9.29
N ARG A 59 -3.51 -2.02 -8.97
CA ARG A 59 -3.67 -0.57 -8.74
C ARG A 59 -3.20 -0.18 -7.34
N VAL A 60 -3.50 -0.99 -6.33
CA VAL A 60 -3.06 -0.78 -4.95
C VAL A 60 -1.53 -0.77 -4.88
N LYS A 61 -0.87 -1.76 -5.49
CA LYS A 61 0.59 -1.86 -5.57
C LYS A 61 1.28 -0.60 -6.11
N LYS A 62 0.64 0.11 -7.06
CA LYS A 62 1.18 1.38 -7.60
C LYS A 62 1.08 2.56 -6.63
N GLY A 63 0.33 2.42 -5.55
CA GLY A 63 0.11 3.51 -4.63
C GLY A 63 0.61 3.24 -3.21
N VAL A 64 1.22 2.07 -2.96
CA VAL A 64 2.01 1.79 -1.75
C VAL A 64 3.47 1.72 -2.18
N TYR A 65 4.36 2.42 -1.51
CA TYR A 65 5.77 2.44 -1.87
C TYR A 65 6.67 2.83 -0.70
N ILE A 66 7.91 2.40 -0.77
CA ILE A 66 8.97 2.80 0.15
C ILE A 66 9.60 4.08 -0.40
N LYS A 67 9.54 5.18 0.36
CA LYS A 67 10.08 6.47 -0.07
C LYS A 67 11.62 6.47 -0.02
N ASP A 68 12.16 6.24 1.18
CA ASP A 68 13.58 6.27 1.44
C ASP A 68 14.04 4.94 2.01
N LYS A 69 15.16 4.41 1.53
CA LYS A 69 15.75 3.20 2.09
C LYS A 69 16.66 3.55 3.24
N ALA A 70 16.63 2.73 4.29
CA ALA A 70 17.58 2.86 5.38
C ALA A 70 19.02 2.74 4.88
N THR A 71 19.90 3.56 5.45
CA THR A 71 21.34 3.55 5.23
C THR A 71 22.07 3.16 6.53
N ALA A 72 23.38 2.91 6.48
CA ALA A 72 24.15 2.60 7.68
C ALA A 72 24.20 3.77 8.69
N LYS A 73 23.99 5.00 8.23
CA LYS A 73 23.93 6.21 9.08
C LYS A 73 22.51 6.47 9.60
N PHE A 74 21.49 6.22 8.78
CA PHE A 74 20.07 6.45 9.07
C PHE A 74 19.30 5.14 8.94
N LEU A 75 18.98 4.53 10.09
CA LEU A 75 18.32 3.23 10.19
C LEU A 75 16.78 3.39 10.22
N GLU A 76 16.26 4.24 9.36
CA GLU A 76 14.82 4.51 9.23
C GLU A 76 14.38 4.41 7.78
N THR A 77 13.11 4.06 7.58
CA THR A 77 12.48 3.96 6.27
C THR A 77 10.98 4.21 6.39
N ASP A 78 10.40 4.77 5.35
CA ASP A 78 8.97 5.10 5.31
C ASP A 78 8.24 4.22 4.29
N VAL A 79 7.16 3.57 4.71
CA VAL A 79 6.17 2.98 3.82
C VAL A 79 5.01 3.96 3.66
N ILE A 80 4.80 4.44 2.45
CA ILE A 80 3.86 5.51 2.14
C ILE A 80 2.70 5.00 1.30
N GLY A 81 1.48 5.41 1.68
CA GLY A 81 0.28 5.27 0.86
C GLY A 81 -0.04 6.55 0.10
N SER A 82 -0.30 6.43 -1.19
CA SER A 82 -0.70 7.54 -2.05
C SER A 82 -2.02 8.17 -1.60
N GLY A 83 -2.05 9.50 -1.52
CA GLY A 83 -3.27 10.29 -1.28
C GLY A 83 -4.17 10.44 -2.52
N ILE A 84 -3.75 9.96 -3.69
CA ILE A 84 -4.53 10.03 -4.92
C ILE A 84 -5.67 9.01 -4.86
N PRO A 85 -6.94 9.43 -5.05
CA PRO A 85 -8.09 8.54 -5.08
C PRO A 85 -7.94 7.42 -6.12
N ILE A 86 -8.45 6.25 -5.81
CA ILE A 86 -8.45 5.12 -6.73
C ILE A 86 -9.62 5.27 -7.70
N PRO A 87 -9.41 5.39 -9.02
CA PRO A 87 -10.49 5.46 -9.99
C PRO A 87 -11.46 4.27 -9.87
N LEU A 88 -12.76 4.53 -9.94
CA LEU A 88 -13.80 3.52 -9.69
C LEU A 88 -13.68 2.29 -10.61
N LYS A 89 -13.11 2.44 -11.80
CA LYS A 89 -12.85 1.33 -12.74
C LYS A 89 -12.04 0.17 -12.16
N PHE A 90 -11.27 0.40 -11.08
CA PHE A 90 -10.48 -0.63 -10.42
C PHE A 90 -11.25 -1.43 -9.35
N PHE A 91 -12.55 -1.24 -9.24
CA PHE A 91 -13.44 -1.90 -8.28
C PHE A 91 -14.42 -2.87 -8.97
N ASN A 92 -13.93 -3.68 -9.92
CA ASN A 92 -14.72 -4.68 -10.64
C ASN A 92 -16.02 -4.10 -11.23
N THR A 93 -15.90 -3.01 -11.97
CA THR A 93 -17.04 -2.30 -12.55
C THR A 93 -17.66 -3.02 -13.73
N LYS A 94 -19.01 -3.01 -13.79
CA LYS A 94 -19.77 -3.50 -14.92
C LYS A 94 -20.89 -2.51 -15.26
N GLU A 95 -20.98 -2.11 -16.52
CA GLU A 95 -22.04 -1.22 -16.99
C GLU A 95 -23.34 -1.99 -17.22
N THR A 96 -24.46 -1.43 -16.74
CA THR A 96 -25.81 -1.96 -16.88
C THR A 96 -26.77 -0.87 -17.38
N LYS A 97 -28.01 -1.24 -17.71
CA LYS A 97 -29.05 -0.27 -18.10
C LYS A 97 -29.35 0.76 -17.00
N ARG A 98 -29.21 0.36 -15.71
CA ARG A 98 -29.50 1.25 -14.55
C ARG A 98 -28.32 2.11 -14.13
N GLY A 99 -27.11 1.82 -14.61
CA GLY A 99 -25.89 2.50 -14.23
C GLY A 99 -24.70 1.54 -14.17
N VAL A 100 -23.67 1.88 -13.41
CA VAL A 100 -22.47 1.07 -13.24
C VAL A 100 -22.48 0.37 -11.90
N THR A 101 -22.38 -0.97 -11.91
CA THR A 101 -22.17 -1.75 -10.70
C THR A 101 -20.68 -1.82 -10.39
N TYR A 102 -20.32 -1.83 -9.11
CA TYR A 102 -18.96 -1.97 -8.63
C TYR A 102 -18.92 -2.64 -7.25
N LYS A 103 -17.79 -3.23 -6.89
CA LYS A 103 -17.59 -3.85 -5.58
C LYS A 103 -16.63 -3.03 -4.75
N MET A 104 -17.07 -2.50 -3.61
CA MET A 104 -16.26 -1.70 -2.70
C MET A 104 -16.52 -2.12 -1.26
N PHE A 105 -15.45 -2.26 -0.46
CA PHE A 105 -15.52 -2.74 0.93
C PHE A 105 -16.33 -4.05 1.07
N GLY A 106 -16.10 -5.00 0.17
CA GLY A 106 -16.77 -6.29 0.15
C GLY A 106 -18.22 -6.26 -0.36
N LYS A 107 -18.84 -5.08 -0.51
CA LYS A 107 -20.24 -4.91 -0.90
C LYS A 107 -20.38 -4.57 -2.38
N GLN A 108 -21.35 -5.22 -3.03
CA GLN A 108 -21.77 -4.85 -4.39
C GLN A 108 -22.65 -3.60 -4.31
N GLN A 109 -22.31 -2.60 -5.10
CA GLN A 109 -23.02 -1.32 -5.15
C GLN A 109 -23.37 -0.97 -6.59
N ILE A 110 -24.32 -0.06 -6.78
CA ILE A 110 -24.66 0.50 -8.08
C ILE A 110 -24.51 2.03 -8.03
N LEU A 111 -23.89 2.59 -9.04
CA LEU A 111 -23.87 4.03 -9.30
C LEU A 111 -24.97 4.33 -10.30
N PRO A 112 -26.12 4.91 -9.87
CA PRO A 112 -27.22 5.22 -10.77
C PRO A 112 -26.78 6.21 -11.85
N HIS A 113 -27.24 6.01 -13.07
CA HIS A 113 -26.87 6.86 -14.22
C HIS A 113 -25.38 6.95 -14.53
N GLY A 114 -24.55 6.10 -13.86
CA GLY A 114 -23.13 5.94 -14.18
C GLY A 114 -22.94 5.29 -15.54
N PHE A 115 -21.84 5.63 -16.23
CA PHE A 115 -21.51 5.06 -17.53
C PHE A 115 -19.99 4.96 -17.73
N ILE A 116 -19.58 4.02 -18.56
CA ILE A 116 -18.18 3.78 -18.94
C ILE A 116 -17.98 4.07 -20.42
N LYS A 117 -19.03 3.82 -21.22
CA LYS A 117 -19.04 3.93 -22.68
C LYS A 117 -19.96 5.07 -23.14
N GLY A 118 -19.69 5.63 -24.30
CA GLY A 118 -20.54 6.63 -24.94
C GLY A 118 -21.71 6.02 -25.72
N GLY A 119 -22.74 6.81 -25.99
CA GLY A 119 -23.94 6.41 -26.73
C GLY A 119 -25.05 5.88 -25.84
N ASN A 120 -26.12 5.34 -26.47
CA ASN A 120 -27.28 4.80 -25.81
C ASN A 120 -27.17 3.30 -25.57
N PHE A 121 -27.64 2.84 -24.41
CA PHE A 121 -27.68 1.44 -24.08
C PHE A 121 -28.72 0.72 -24.99
N PRO A 122 -28.46 -0.50 -25.50
CA PRO A 122 -27.29 -1.35 -25.28
C PRO A 122 -26.13 -1.11 -26.28
N ARG A 123 -26.29 -0.29 -27.30
CA ARG A 123 -25.32 -0.05 -28.38
C ARG A 123 -24.28 1.01 -28.01
N ARG A 124 -23.66 0.86 -26.83
CA ARG A 124 -22.62 1.79 -26.35
C ARG A 124 -21.24 1.46 -26.90
N VAL A 125 -20.46 2.50 -27.21
CA VAL A 125 -19.13 2.38 -27.83
C VAL A 125 -18.06 2.89 -26.87
N GLU A 126 -16.93 2.21 -26.83
CA GLU A 126 -15.78 2.65 -26.08
C GLU A 126 -15.18 3.93 -26.65
N LEU A 127 -15.07 4.95 -25.82
CA LEU A 127 -14.42 6.19 -26.19
C LEU A 127 -13.00 6.22 -25.65
N LYS A 128 -12.00 6.28 -26.54
CA LYS A 128 -10.56 6.33 -26.17
C LYS A 128 -10.25 7.41 -25.14
N LYS A 129 -10.90 8.58 -25.22
CA LYS A 129 -10.73 9.69 -24.27
C LYS A 129 -11.16 9.33 -22.83
N MET A 130 -12.12 8.44 -22.65
CA MET A 130 -12.61 8.02 -21.33
C MET A 130 -11.69 7.01 -20.64
N LYS A 131 -10.81 6.34 -21.36
CA LYS A 131 -9.83 5.35 -20.85
C LYS A 131 -10.43 4.30 -19.90
N GLY A 132 -11.69 3.90 -20.15
CA GLY A 132 -12.46 2.96 -19.33
C GLY A 132 -12.79 3.46 -17.92
N ASN A 133 -12.68 4.75 -17.64
CA ASN A 133 -13.11 5.31 -16.36
C ASN A 133 -14.65 5.39 -16.28
N VAL A 134 -15.14 5.35 -15.05
CA VAL A 134 -16.56 5.53 -14.75
C VAL A 134 -16.86 7.00 -14.62
N PHE A 135 -17.91 7.46 -15.26
CA PHE A 135 -18.41 8.84 -15.21
C PHE A 135 -19.86 8.86 -14.78
N GLN A 136 -20.28 9.99 -14.24
CA GLN A 136 -21.66 10.30 -13.93
C GLN A 136 -21.96 11.74 -14.39
N ARG A 137 -23.19 11.99 -14.81
CA ARG A 137 -23.68 13.35 -15.11
C ARG A 137 -23.93 14.09 -13.80
N VAL A 138 -23.50 15.33 -13.70
CA VAL A 138 -23.63 16.10 -12.45
C VAL A 138 -25.07 16.54 -12.23
N ASP A 139 -25.69 17.13 -13.27
CA ASP A 139 -27.00 17.75 -13.15
C ASP A 139 -28.10 17.04 -13.98
N GLY A 140 -27.85 15.79 -14.42
CA GLY A 140 -28.78 15.07 -15.29
C GLY A 140 -28.64 15.42 -16.77
N ASP A 141 -28.10 16.58 -17.10
CA ASP A 141 -27.83 17.05 -18.45
C ASP A 141 -26.68 16.32 -19.13
N LYS A 142 -26.50 16.58 -20.43
CA LYS A 142 -25.45 15.97 -21.23
C LYS A 142 -24.04 16.26 -20.71
N PHE A 143 -23.83 17.43 -20.18
CA PHE A 143 -22.61 17.94 -19.55
C PHE A 143 -22.95 18.84 -18.36
N PRO A 144 -22.07 19.01 -17.35
CA PRO A 144 -20.77 18.36 -17.19
C PRO A 144 -20.86 16.89 -16.75
N ILE A 145 -19.78 16.14 -17.02
CA ILE A 145 -19.60 14.77 -16.53
C ILE A 145 -18.47 14.73 -15.51
N ALA A 146 -18.69 14.05 -14.38
CA ALA A 146 -17.69 13.88 -13.34
C ALA A 146 -17.14 12.44 -13.35
N LYS A 147 -15.81 12.34 -13.31
CA LYS A 147 -15.14 11.05 -13.13
C LYS A 147 -15.35 10.55 -11.71
N GLN A 148 -15.74 9.30 -11.58
CA GLN A 148 -16.02 8.69 -10.29
C GLN A 148 -14.80 7.96 -9.72
N GLU A 149 -14.55 8.19 -8.44
CA GLU A 149 -13.38 7.69 -7.72
C GLU A 149 -13.78 7.08 -6.39
N GLY A 150 -13.01 6.11 -5.93
CA GLY A 150 -13.10 5.52 -4.59
C GLY A 150 -12.14 6.19 -3.61
N PRO A 151 -11.93 5.59 -2.44
CA PRO A 151 -11.04 6.11 -1.42
C PRO A 151 -9.58 6.12 -1.90
N SER A 152 -8.77 7.00 -1.32
CA SER A 152 -7.31 6.95 -1.50
C SER A 152 -6.71 5.85 -0.64
N ILE A 153 -5.51 5.38 -1.01
CA ILE A 153 -4.76 4.40 -0.22
C ILE A 153 -4.42 4.98 1.16
N ALA A 154 -3.99 6.24 1.20
CA ALA A 154 -3.69 6.92 2.46
C ALA A 154 -4.89 6.97 3.42
N THR A 155 -6.08 7.27 2.90
CA THR A 155 -7.32 7.28 3.71
C THR A 155 -7.66 5.89 4.26
N VAL A 156 -7.41 4.84 3.48
CA VAL A 156 -7.66 3.46 3.93
C VAL A 156 -6.63 3.02 4.97
N MET A 157 -5.34 3.36 4.78
CA MET A 157 -4.28 3.08 5.73
C MET A 157 -4.50 3.75 7.10
N SER A 158 -5.16 4.91 7.14
CA SER A 158 -5.45 5.64 8.37
C SER A 158 -6.61 5.05 9.18
N LYS A 159 -7.30 4.03 8.69
CA LYS A 159 -8.32 3.35 9.49
C LYS A 159 -7.65 2.60 10.63
N PRO A 160 -8.09 2.78 11.90
CA PRO A 160 -7.40 2.22 13.07
C PRO A 160 -7.13 0.72 12.98
N GLU A 161 -8.07 -0.04 12.41
CA GLU A 161 -7.96 -1.49 12.23
C GLU A 161 -6.79 -1.86 11.30
N ILE A 162 -6.66 -1.13 10.18
CA ILE A 162 -5.62 -1.36 9.17
C ILE A 162 -4.28 -0.84 9.68
N GLU A 163 -4.27 0.36 10.26
CA GLU A 163 -3.08 0.97 10.84
C GLU A 163 -2.44 0.09 11.92
N ASN A 164 -3.24 -0.38 12.88
CA ASN A 164 -2.77 -1.27 13.94
C ASN A 164 -2.25 -2.61 13.39
N ALA A 165 -2.91 -3.17 12.38
CA ALA A 165 -2.43 -4.40 11.73
C ALA A 165 -1.09 -4.19 11.03
N ILE A 166 -0.89 -3.05 10.35
CA ILE A 166 0.36 -2.70 9.68
C ILE A 166 1.48 -2.49 10.71
N ILE A 167 1.21 -1.74 11.80
CA ILE A 167 2.18 -1.49 12.87
C ILE A 167 2.60 -2.80 13.53
N LYS A 168 1.64 -3.65 13.90
CA LYS A 168 1.92 -4.97 14.47
C LYS A 168 2.82 -5.78 13.55
N LYS A 169 2.48 -5.83 12.25
CA LYS A 169 3.26 -6.57 11.25
C LYS A 169 4.65 -6.01 11.07
N ALA A 170 4.80 -4.69 11.12
CA ALA A 170 6.09 -4.02 11.03
C ALA A 170 7.00 -4.39 12.19
N ASN A 171 6.47 -4.39 13.43
CA ASN A 171 7.20 -4.78 14.63
C ASN A 171 7.67 -6.24 14.54
N GLU A 172 6.77 -7.18 14.23
CA GLU A 172 7.10 -8.59 14.07
C GLU A 172 8.23 -8.79 13.05
N ARG A 173 8.08 -8.21 11.87
CA ARG A 173 9.05 -8.40 10.77
C ARG A 173 10.39 -7.72 11.04
N LEU A 174 10.38 -6.60 11.74
CA LEU A 174 11.64 -5.95 12.11
C LEU A 174 12.44 -6.79 13.09
N ILE A 175 11.81 -7.30 14.16
CA ILE A 175 12.46 -8.14 15.15
C ILE A 175 13.02 -9.40 14.50
N GLU A 176 12.21 -10.13 13.72
CA GLU A 176 12.66 -11.34 13.01
C GLU A 176 13.86 -11.07 12.07
N ASN A 177 13.82 -9.97 11.32
CA ASN A 177 14.90 -9.66 10.38
C ASN A 177 16.18 -9.18 11.09
N ILE A 178 16.05 -8.48 12.22
CA ILE A 178 17.21 -8.12 13.06
C ILE A 178 17.88 -9.38 13.56
N GLN A 179 17.16 -10.28 14.21
CA GLN A 179 17.70 -11.53 14.72
C GLN A 179 18.41 -12.32 13.63
N ARG A 180 17.76 -12.52 12.49
CA ARG A 180 18.34 -13.24 11.34
C ARG A 180 19.62 -12.60 10.81
N GLN A 181 19.71 -11.27 10.79
CA GLN A 181 20.91 -10.58 10.32
C GLN A 181 22.06 -10.68 11.31
N LEU A 182 21.76 -10.68 12.61
CA LEU A 182 22.76 -10.82 13.67
C LEU A 182 23.35 -12.24 13.69
N GLU A 183 22.51 -13.26 13.65
CA GLU A 183 22.93 -14.66 13.53
C GLU A 183 23.87 -14.88 12.33
N ARG A 184 23.55 -14.26 11.19
CA ARG A 184 24.43 -14.32 10.00
C ARG A 184 25.78 -13.66 10.22
N GLN A 185 25.84 -12.56 10.96
CA GLN A 185 27.10 -11.88 11.25
C GLN A 185 27.94 -12.68 12.25
N GLU A 186 27.33 -13.27 13.27
CA GLU A 186 28.00 -14.15 14.23
C GLU A 186 28.58 -15.39 13.54
N TYR A 187 27.77 -16.07 12.71
CA TYR A 187 28.24 -17.21 11.93
C TYR A 187 29.43 -16.83 11.02
N ALA A 188 29.36 -15.68 10.37
CA ALA A 188 30.44 -15.22 9.51
C ALA A 188 31.71 -14.81 10.28
N ALA A 189 31.58 -14.36 11.51
CA ALA A 189 32.69 -14.06 12.40
C ALA A 189 33.40 -15.36 12.85
N ASN A 190 32.62 -16.35 13.33
CA ASN A 190 33.12 -17.65 13.81
C ASN A 190 33.82 -18.48 12.72
N LYS A 191 33.42 -18.31 11.44
CA LYS A 191 34.08 -19.02 10.32
C LYS A 191 35.43 -18.44 9.93
N ARG A 192 35.76 -17.25 10.42
CA ARG A 192 37.02 -16.53 10.11
C ARG A 192 38.04 -16.60 11.24
N SER A 193 37.62 -17.09 12.39
CA SER A 193 38.52 -17.50 13.53
C SER A 193 38.97 -18.91 13.35
#